data_88c53ea94ab685c55498b1ad6858a60b
#
_entry.id   88c53ea94ab685c55498b1ad6858a60b
#
_cell.length_a   1.000
_cell.length_b   1.000
_cell.length_c   1.000
_cell.angle_alpha   90.00
_cell.angle_beta   90.00
_cell.angle_gamma   90.00
#
_symmetry.space_group_name_H-M   'P 1'
#
loop_
_entity.id
_entity.type
_entity.pdbx_description
1 polymer ?
#
loop_
_entity_poly.entity_id
_entity_poly.type
_entity_poly.pdbx_seq_one_letter_code
_entity_poly.pdbx_strand_id
1 'polypeptide(L)'
;AWILFGPAAAATWGGIGAVIGYALGTAFPMIFLIFLGKKIRTEFPKGSSLIEFMRKKFGKSLFKLILLMTIFYMFIFLCAEVTAVAVLINYISGTELWITALIVLLATLTYTLYGGLRASIFTDNIQMIVISILLLISISYILSNTGNTFSFEFIEQKNPQLLSSS
;
A
#
# COMPACT_ATOMS: atom_id res chain seq x y z
N ALA A 1 2.26 5.85 2.67
CA ALA A 1 2.32 5.57 4.11
C ALA A 1 1.97 4.10 4.42
N TRP A 2 0.91 3.55 3.83
CA TRP A 2 0.43 2.19 4.11
C TRP A 2 1.48 1.09 3.92
N ILE A 3 2.35 1.22 2.94
CA ILE A 3 3.40 0.22 2.67
C ILE A 3 4.40 0.05 3.84
N LEU A 4 4.54 1.05 4.69
CA LEU A 4 5.37 1.00 5.89
C LEU A 4 4.58 0.48 7.10
N PHE A 5 3.35 0.95 7.28
CA PHE A 5 2.53 0.62 8.44
C PHE A 5 1.81 -0.73 8.34
N GLY A 6 1.39 -1.12 7.14
CA GLY A 6 0.66 -2.36 6.92
C GLY A 6 1.41 -3.62 7.34
N PRO A 7 2.64 -3.86 6.83
CA PRO A 7 3.45 -5.01 7.24
C PRO A 7 3.83 -4.97 8.72
N ALA A 8 4.15 -3.76 9.26
CA ALA A 8 4.47 -3.60 10.67
C ALA A 8 3.27 -3.95 11.57
N ALA A 9 2.07 -3.47 11.22
CA ALA A 9 0.85 -3.83 11.93
C ALA A 9 0.57 -5.34 11.83
N ALA A 10 0.70 -5.95 10.65
CA ALA A 10 0.54 -7.39 10.49
C ALA A 10 1.50 -8.18 11.39
N ALA A 11 2.75 -7.73 11.50
CA ALA A 11 3.75 -8.35 12.35
C ALA A 11 3.37 -8.33 13.85
N THR A 12 2.73 -7.25 14.31
CA THR A 12 2.40 -7.10 15.74
C THR A 12 1.30 -8.01 16.23
N TRP A 13 0.33 -8.38 15.39
CA TRP A 13 -0.81 -9.20 15.82
C TRP A 13 -0.88 -10.59 15.17
N GLY A 14 -0.11 -10.85 14.13
CA GLY A 14 -0.11 -12.16 13.46
C GLY A 14 1.28 -12.73 13.20
N GLY A 15 2.33 -12.12 13.77
CA GLY A 15 3.70 -12.60 13.66
C GLY A 15 4.21 -12.71 12.22
N ILE A 16 5.19 -13.59 12.02
CA ILE A 16 5.83 -13.82 10.72
C ILE A 16 4.84 -14.36 9.68
N GLY A 17 3.91 -15.23 10.09
CA GLY A 17 2.89 -15.77 9.19
C GLY A 17 2.02 -14.70 8.58
N ALA A 18 1.58 -13.70 9.36
CA ALA A 18 0.79 -12.58 8.86
C ALA A 18 1.58 -11.68 7.92
N VAL A 19 2.89 -11.47 8.15
CA VAL A 19 3.76 -10.69 7.25
C VAL A 19 3.92 -11.40 5.90
N ILE A 20 4.17 -12.71 5.92
CA ILE A 20 4.28 -13.51 4.69
C ILE A 20 2.94 -13.51 3.95
N GLY A 21 1.82 -13.73 4.66
CA GLY A 21 0.48 -13.68 4.08
C GLY A 21 0.16 -12.32 3.45
N TYR A 22 0.53 -11.23 4.13
CA TYR A 22 0.40 -9.87 3.62
C TYR A 22 1.23 -9.66 2.34
N ALA A 23 2.49 -10.07 2.35
CA ALA A 23 3.39 -9.93 1.20
C ALA A 23 2.90 -10.74 0.00
N LEU A 24 2.50 -11.99 0.21
CA LEU A 24 1.94 -12.83 -0.86
C LEU A 24 0.59 -12.29 -1.36
N GLY A 25 -0.29 -11.86 -0.45
CA GLY A 25 -1.60 -11.29 -0.80
C GLY A 25 -1.51 -10.01 -1.62
N THR A 26 -0.47 -9.20 -1.41
CA THR A 26 -0.24 -7.98 -2.21
C THR A 26 0.50 -8.26 -3.52
N ALA A 27 1.43 -9.20 -3.54
CA ALA A 27 2.22 -9.54 -4.73
C ALA A 27 1.43 -10.37 -5.76
N PHE A 28 0.59 -11.29 -5.30
CA PHE A 28 -0.14 -12.23 -6.15
C PHE A 28 -1.03 -11.56 -7.21
N PRO A 29 -1.88 -10.58 -6.88
CA PRO A 29 -2.66 -9.85 -7.88
C PRO A 29 -1.81 -9.15 -8.93
N MET A 30 -0.65 -8.61 -8.56
CA MET A 30 0.27 -7.93 -9.49
C MET A 30 0.88 -8.92 -10.49
N ILE A 31 1.30 -10.09 -10.03
CA ILE A 31 1.81 -11.16 -10.88
C ILE A 31 0.73 -11.61 -11.88
N PHE A 32 -0.50 -11.82 -11.39
CA PHE A 32 -1.63 -12.16 -12.26
C PHE A 32 -1.91 -11.09 -13.31
N LEU A 33 -1.78 -9.81 -12.95
CA LEU A 33 -2.01 -8.70 -13.86
C LEU A 33 -0.98 -8.65 -15.01
N ILE A 34 0.26 -9.12 -14.79
CA ILE A 34 1.28 -9.21 -15.84
C ILE A 34 0.83 -10.17 -16.95
N PHE A 35 0.28 -11.33 -16.58
CA PHE A 35 -0.20 -12.32 -17.54
C PHE A 35 -1.53 -11.91 -18.17
N LEU A 36 -2.50 -11.50 -17.35
CA LEU A 36 -3.82 -11.11 -17.79
C LEU A 36 -3.79 -9.81 -18.60
N GLY A 37 -2.93 -8.86 -18.23
CA GLY A 37 -2.80 -7.57 -18.89
C GLY A 37 -2.42 -7.68 -20.36
N LYS A 38 -1.51 -8.60 -20.71
CA LYS A 38 -1.20 -8.91 -22.12
C LYS A 38 -2.42 -9.41 -22.88
N LYS A 39 -3.17 -10.35 -22.30
CA LYS A 39 -4.36 -10.93 -22.92
C LYS A 39 -5.48 -9.88 -23.09
N ILE A 40 -5.71 -9.08 -22.05
CA ILE A 40 -6.68 -7.98 -22.12
C ILE A 40 -6.29 -6.96 -23.20
N ARG A 41 -4.99 -6.63 -23.31
CA ARG A 41 -4.52 -5.70 -24.33
C ARG A 41 -4.67 -6.20 -25.76
N THR A 42 -4.51 -7.51 -25.98
CA THR A 42 -4.74 -8.12 -27.30
C THR A 42 -6.23 -8.20 -27.66
N GLU A 43 -7.10 -8.51 -26.70
CA GLU A 43 -8.55 -8.54 -26.92
C GLU A 43 -9.16 -7.14 -27.02
N PHE A 44 -8.50 -6.13 -26.40
CA PHE A 44 -9.04 -4.78 -26.30
C PHE A 44 -7.97 -3.69 -26.55
N PRO A 45 -7.40 -3.62 -27.75
CA PRO A 45 -6.26 -2.75 -28.07
C PRO A 45 -6.59 -1.25 -27.97
N LYS A 46 -7.84 -0.86 -28.17
CA LYS A 46 -8.30 0.54 -28.08
C LYS A 46 -8.91 0.90 -26.71
N GLY A 47 -8.90 -0.01 -25.75
CA GLY A 47 -9.42 0.24 -24.40
C GLY A 47 -8.50 1.14 -23.59
N SER A 48 -9.06 2.10 -22.88
CA SER A 48 -8.34 3.04 -22.04
C SER A 48 -8.24 2.59 -20.56
N SER A 49 -9.10 1.67 -20.12
CA SER A 49 -9.11 1.19 -18.74
C SER A 49 -9.62 -0.25 -18.59
N LEU A 50 -9.20 -0.90 -17.50
CA LEU A 50 -9.70 -2.22 -17.13
C LEU A 50 -11.23 -2.19 -16.88
N ILE A 51 -11.73 -1.09 -16.33
CA ILE A 51 -13.15 -0.91 -16.04
C ILE A 51 -13.97 -0.85 -17.34
N GLU A 52 -13.45 -0.21 -18.39
CA GLU A 52 -14.09 -0.19 -19.70
C GLU A 52 -14.14 -1.59 -20.34
N PHE A 53 -13.06 -2.36 -20.21
CA PHE A 53 -13.03 -3.77 -20.61
C PHE A 53 -14.13 -4.58 -19.90
N MET A 54 -14.26 -4.41 -18.58
CA MET A 54 -15.29 -5.09 -17.79
C MET A 54 -16.70 -4.73 -18.26
N ARG A 55 -16.95 -3.46 -18.56
CA ARG A 55 -18.25 -3.00 -19.07
C ARG A 55 -18.63 -3.67 -20.39
N LYS A 56 -17.66 -3.79 -21.31
CA LYS A 56 -17.92 -4.41 -22.64
C LYS A 56 -18.07 -5.92 -22.55
N LYS A 57 -17.29 -6.58 -21.72
CA LYS A 57 -17.27 -8.06 -21.65
C LYS A 57 -18.38 -8.64 -20.77
N PHE A 58 -18.71 -8.00 -19.66
CA PHE A 58 -19.61 -8.54 -18.64
C PHE A 58 -20.94 -7.78 -18.48
N GLY A 59 -21.13 -6.74 -19.26
CA GLY A 59 -22.39 -5.99 -19.27
C GLY A 59 -22.51 -4.92 -18.17
N LYS A 60 -23.65 -4.18 -18.21
CA LYS A 60 -23.86 -2.98 -17.39
C LYS A 60 -24.03 -3.26 -15.89
N SER A 61 -24.63 -4.38 -15.51
CA SER A 61 -24.93 -4.68 -14.11
C SER A 61 -23.67 -5.00 -13.34
N LEU A 62 -22.82 -5.90 -13.86
CA LEU A 62 -21.55 -6.24 -13.24
C LEU A 62 -20.59 -5.05 -13.23
N PHE A 63 -20.59 -4.24 -14.29
CA PHE A 63 -19.82 -2.99 -14.32
C PHE A 63 -20.18 -2.05 -13.16
N LYS A 64 -21.49 -1.82 -12.90
CA LYS A 64 -21.92 -0.96 -11.80
C LYS A 64 -21.48 -1.48 -10.44
N LEU A 65 -21.57 -2.79 -10.24
CA LEU A 65 -21.14 -3.43 -8.99
C LEU A 65 -19.62 -3.25 -8.78
N ILE A 66 -18.83 -3.58 -9.80
CA ILE A 66 -17.36 -3.44 -9.73
C ILE A 66 -16.97 -1.97 -9.53
N LEU A 67 -17.62 -1.04 -10.21
CA LEU A 67 -17.37 0.39 -10.04
C LEU A 67 -17.65 0.85 -8.61
N LEU A 68 -18.78 0.45 -8.04
CA LEU A 68 -19.13 0.76 -6.66
C LEU A 68 -18.10 0.21 -5.67
N MET A 69 -17.74 -1.07 -5.82
CA MET A 69 -16.73 -1.71 -4.98
C MET A 69 -15.35 -1.02 -5.11
N THR A 70 -14.96 -0.64 -6.33
CA THR A 70 -13.70 0.06 -6.56
C THR A 70 -13.69 1.44 -5.90
N ILE A 71 -14.77 2.21 -6.02
CA ILE A 71 -14.89 3.53 -5.37
C ILE A 71 -14.79 3.38 -3.86
N PHE A 72 -15.53 2.43 -3.28
CA PHE A 72 -15.51 2.18 -1.84
C PHE A 72 -14.13 1.74 -1.34
N TYR A 73 -13.50 0.82 -2.06
CA TYR A 73 -12.14 0.37 -1.78
C TYR A 73 -11.13 1.53 -1.81
N MET A 74 -11.14 2.35 -2.86
CA MET A 74 -10.25 3.52 -2.99
C MET A 74 -10.51 4.56 -1.90
N PHE A 75 -11.77 4.74 -1.50
CA PHE A 75 -12.12 5.62 -0.38
C PHE A 75 -11.51 5.15 0.95
N ILE A 76 -11.61 3.84 1.26
CA ILE A 76 -10.98 3.27 2.45
C ILE A 76 -9.46 3.45 2.44
N PHE A 77 -8.83 3.21 1.29
CA PHE A 77 -7.39 3.42 1.13
C PHE A 77 -6.99 4.88 1.36
N LEU A 78 -7.74 5.82 0.80
CA LEU A 78 -7.50 7.26 1.01
C LEU A 78 -7.60 7.62 2.50
N CYS A 79 -8.63 7.14 3.19
CA CYS A 79 -8.77 7.37 4.63
C CYS A 79 -7.60 6.78 5.42
N ALA A 80 -7.16 5.57 5.10
CA ALA A 80 -6.03 4.92 5.76
C ALA A 80 -4.72 5.68 5.54
N GLU A 81 -4.43 6.12 4.31
CA GLU A 81 -3.23 6.90 4.00
C GLU A 81 -3.20 8.25 4.71
N VAL A 82 -4.31 8.99 4.68
CA VAL A 82 -4.41 10.29 5.36
C VAL A 82 -4.28 10.13 6.87
N THR A 83 -4.93 9.12 7.45
CA THR A 83 -4.84 8.84 8.88
C THR A 83 -3.42 8.47 9.28
N ALA A 84 -2.73 7.63 8.51
CA ALA A 84 -1.35 7.22 8.79
C ALA A 84 -0.40 8.43 8.81
N VAL A 85 -0.52 9.35 7.84
CA VAL A 85 0.28 10.59 7.82
C VAL A 85 -0.08 11.50 8.99
N ALA A 86 -1.38 11.66 9.29
CA ALA A 86 -1.83 12.49 10.38
C ALA A 86 -1.32 12.00 11.75
N VAL A 87 -1.38 10.69 11.99
CA VAL A 87 -0.84 10.06 13.21
C VAL A 87 0.66 10.26 13.33
N LEU A 88 1.41 10.09 12.25
CA LEU A 88 2.85 10.30 12.24
C LEU A 88 3.22 11.75 12.59
N ILE A 89 2.57 12.72 11.96
CA ILE A 89 2.82 14.15 12.22
C ILE A 89 2.40 14.53 13.64
N ASN A 90 1.28 14.02 14.11
CA ASN A 90 0.86 14.23 15.51
C ASN A 90 1.91 13.71 16.50
N TYR A 91 2.46 12.53 16.25
CA TYR A 91 3.49 11.93 17.10
C TYR A 91 4.78 12.77 17.14
N ILE A 92 5.18 13.38 16.03
CA ILE A 92 6.41 14.17 15.92
C ILE A 92 6.24 15.60 16.43
N SER A 93 5.13 16.26 16.09
CA SER A 93 4.93 17.70 16.30
C SER A 93 3.82 18.05 17.30
N GLY A 94 3.01 17.06 17.73
CA GLY A 94 1.83 17.32 18.57
C GLY A 94 0.66 17.99 17.83
N THR A 95 0.76 18.17 16.50
CA THR A 95 -0.29 18.80 15.69
C THR A 95 -1.56 17.96 15.69
N GLU A 96 -2.73 18.57 15.81
CA GLU A 96 -4.00 17.87 15.80
C GLU A 96 -4.23 17.09 14.50
N LEU A 97 -4.76 15.87 14.60
CA LEU A 97 -4.93 14.94 13.49
C LEU A 97 -5.73 15.52 12.32
N TRP A 98 -6.81 16.24 12.63
CA TRP A 98 -7.69 16.81 11.61
C TRP A 98 -7.04 17.94 10.80
N ILE A 99 -6.14 18.73 11.42
CA ILE A 99 -5.39 19.80 10.73
C ILE A 99 -4.48 19.19 9.67
N THR A 100 -3.69 18.20 10.07
CA THR A 100 -2.80 17.47 9.14
C THR A 100 -3.60 16.78 8.04
N ALA A 101 -4.69 16.11 8.40
CA ALA A 101 -5.56 15.45 7.43
C ALA A 101 -6.11 16.43 6.39
N LEU A 102 -6.57 17.61 6.83
CA LEU A 102 -7.09 18.63 5.94
C LEU A 102 -6.01 19.15 4.98
N ILE A 103 -4.82 19.46 5.49
CA ILE A 103 -3.69 19.95 4.68
C ILE A 103 -3.31 18.90 3.62
N VAL A 104 -3.17 17.64 4.02
CA VAL A 104 -2.81 16.53 3.10
C VAL A 104 -3.87 16.35 2.03
N LEU A 105 -5.15 16.36 2.41
CA LEU A 105 -6.27 16.21 1.45
C LEU A 105 -6.30 17.38 0.46
N LEU A 106 -6.18 18.61 0.92
CA LEU A 106 -6.18 19.79 0.05
C LEU A 106 -4.97 19.80 -0.89
N ALA A 107 -3.78 19.49 -0.40
CA ALA A 107 -2.59 19.38 -1.22
C ALA A 107 -2.74 18.30 -2.30
N THR A 108 -3.22 17.11 -1.90
CA THR A 108 -3.45 15.99 -2.82
C THR A 108 -4.50 16.33 -3.88
N LEU A 109 -5.61 16.93 -3.46
CA LEU A 109 -6.66 17.36 -4.36
C LEU A 109 -6.13 18.38 -5.38
N THR A 110 -5.38 19.36 -4.91
CA THR A 110 -4.83 20.44 -5.76
C THR A 110 -3.91 19.86 -6.85
N TYR A 111 -2.88 19.09 -6.47
CA TYR A 111 -1.97 18.58 -7.49
C TYR A 111 -2.64 17.56 -8.42
N THR A 112 -3.63 16.81 -7.93
CA THR A 112 -4.36 15.83 -8.75
C THR A 112 -5.28 16.53 -9.76
N LEU A 113 -5.97 17.59 -9.36
CA LEU A 113 -6.83 18.36 -10.25
C LEU A 113 -6.04 19.08 -11.35
N TYR A 114 -4.90 19.67 -11.01
CA TYR A 114 -4.07 20.38 -11.99
C TYR A 114 -3.20 19.46 -12.83
N GLY A 115 -2.61 18.44 -12.23
CA GLY A 115 -1.62 17.59 -12.91
C GLY A 115 -2.18 16.28 -13.45
N GLY A 116 -3.38 15.88 -13.01
CA GLY A 116 -4.04 14.65 -13.44
C GLY A 116 -3.21 13.39 -13.21
N LEU A 117 -3.45 12.37 -14.02
CA LEU A 117 -2.78 11.07 -13.91
C LEU A 117 -1.24 11.15 -14.06
N ARG A 118 -0.75 12.07 -14.90
CA ARG A 118 0.71 12.24 -15.11
C ARG A 118 1.42 12.72 -13.85
N ALA A 119 0.82 13.68 -13.13
CA ALA A 119 1.38 14.17 -11.88
C ALA A 119 1.36 13.08 -10.81
N SER A 120 0.28 12.30 -10.71
CA SER A 120 0.21 11.18 -9.77
C SER A 120 1.30 10.14 -10.05
N ILE A 121 1.49 9.70 -11.30
CA ILE A 121 2.54 8.75 -11.66
C ILE A 121 3.93 9.31 -11.33
N PHE A 122 4.16 10.60 -11.57
CA PHE A 122 5.44 11.24 -11.28
C PHE A 122 5.73 11.27 -9.76
N THR A 123 4.74 11.66 -8.95
CA THR A 123 4.86 11.67 -7.48
C THR A 123 5.05 10.26 -6.93
N ASP A 124 4.34 9.26 -7.45
CA ASP A 124 4.49 7.86 -7.05
C ASP A 124 5.90 7.33 -7.30
N ASN A 125 6.50 7.68 -8.46
CA ASN A 125 7.89 7.30 -8.77
C ASN A 125 8.89 7.92 -7.80
N ILE A 126 8.74 9.21 -7.47
CA ILE A 126 9.60 9.88 -6.49
C ILE A 126 9.42 9.21 -5.11
N GLN A 127 8.20 8.98 -4.68
CA GLN A 127 7.91 8.33 -3.41
C GLN A 127 8.52 6.92 -3.34
N MET A 128 8.44 6.15 -4.41
CA MET A 128 9.05 4.82 -4.49
C MET A 128 10.57 4.89 -4.28
N ILE A 129 11.26 5.84 -4.90
CA ILE A 129 12.70 6.02 -4.73
C ILE A 129 13.03 6.39 -3.27
N VAL A 130 12.32 7.36 -2.69
CA VAL A 130 12.52 7.80 -1.30
C VAL A 130 12.28 6.65 -0.32
N ILE A 131 11.18 5.91 -0.48
CA ILE A 131 10.86 4.75 0.37
C ILE A 131 11.94 3.67 0.24
N SER A 132 12.42 3.39 -0.96
CA SER A 132 13.49 2.40 -1.18
C SER A 132 14.78 2.80 -0.46
N ILE A 133 15.17 4.06 -0.52
CA ILE A 133 16.35 4.58 0.19
C ILE A 133 16.16 4.46 1.70
N LEU A 134 15.01 4.86 2.24
CA LEU A 134 14.71 4.77 3.66
C LEU A 134 14.70 3.31 4.16
N LEU A 135 14.18 2.38 3.37
CA LEU A 135 14.21 0.95 3.70
C LEU A 135 15.64 0.42 3.74
N LEU A 136 16.48 0.78 2.76
CA LEU A 136 17.90 0.38 2.74
C LEU A 136 18.65 0.92 3.96
N ILE A 137 18.43 2.19 4.33
CA ILE A 137 19.03 2.80 5.52
C ILE A 137 18.56 2.07 6.79
N SER A 138 17.26 1.78 6.90
CA SER A 138 16.68 1.08 8.05
C SER A 138 17.24 -0.34 8.19
N ILE A 139 17.33 -1.08 7.09
CA ILE A 139 17.91 -2.43 7.07
C ILE A 139 19.39 -2.37 7.47
N SER A 140 20.16 -1.46 6.89
CA SER A 140 21.58 -1.27 7.22
C SER A 140 21.79 -0.92 8.69
N TYR A 141 20.95 -0.05 9.23
CA TYR A 141 20.97 0.33 10.65
C TYR A 141 20.67 -0.86 11.56
N ILE A 142 19.63 -1.64 11.25
CA ILE A 142 19.27 -2.84 12.01
C ILE A 142 20.42 -3.86 11.98
N LEU A 143 20.97 -4.15 10.81
CA LEU A 143 22.05 -5.12 10.65
C LEU A 143 23.33 -4.69 11.39
N SER A 144 23.65 -3.39 11.41
CA SER A 144 24.86 -2.91 12.10
C SER A 144 24.70 -2.80 13.61
N ASN A 145 23.50 -2.52 14.14
CA ASN A 145 23.29 -2.36 15.57
C ASN A 145 22.82 -3.63 16.29
N THR A 146 22.21 -4.58 15.57
CA THR A 146 21.63 -5.76 16.20
C THR A 146 22.64 -6.92 16.25
N GLY A 147 23.76 -6.83 15.52
CA GLY A 147 24.80 -7.86 15.50
C GLY A 147 24.23 -9.27 15.26
N ASN A 148 24.83 -10.29 15.90
CA ASN A 148 24.34 -11.67 15.83
C ASN A 148 23.04 -11.94 16.62
N THR A 149 22.45 -10.94 17.27
CA THR A 149 21.20 -11.07 18.04
C THR A 149 19.93 -11.01 17.20
N PHE A 150 20.05 -10.85 15.89
CA PHE A 150 18.93 -11.05 14.97
C PHE A 150 18.75 -12.56 14.68
N SER A 151 18.67 -13.35 15.74
CA SER A 151 18.40 -14.78 15.65
C SER A 151 16.92 -15.02 15.97
N PHE A 152 16.34 -16.00 15.30
CA PHE A 152 14.99 -16.48 15.63
C PHE A 152 14.88 -16.88 17.11
N GLU A 153 15.98 -17.31 17.73
CA GLU A 153 16.10 -17.61 19.16
C GLU A 153 15.78 -16.41 20.07
N PHE A 154 16.17 -15.20 19.69
CA PHE A 154 15.83 -13.99 20.46
C PHE A 154 14.34 -13.69 20.44
N ILE A 155 13.69 -13.91 19.29
CA ILE A 155 12.24 -13.72 19.14
C ILE A 155 11.48 -14.82 19.89
N GLU A 156 11.94 -16.06 19.81
CA GLU A 156 11.39 -17.21 20.51
C GLU A 156 11.46 -17.04 22.02
N GLN A 157 12.56 -16.52 22.53
CA GLN A 157 12.78 -16.30 23.96
C GLN A 157 11.95 -15.13 24.51
N LYS A 158 11.72 -14.08 23.72
CA LYS A 158 11.02 -12.86 24.16
C LYS A 158 9.53 -12.86 23.86
N ASN A 159 9.10 -13.51 22.78
CA ASN A 159 7.70 -13.61 22.36
C ASN A 159 7.46 -14.85 21.47
N PRO A 160 7.37 -16.05 22.06
CA PRO A 160 7.20 -17.29 21.30
C PRO A 160 5.92 -17.31 20.44
N GLN A 161 4.91 -16.54 20.83
CA GLN A 161 3.64 -16.44 20.06
C GLN A 161 3.83 -15.79 18.68
N LEU A 162 4.88 -14.99 18.46
CA LEU A 162 5.14 -14.37 17.16
C LEU A 162 5.70 -15.33 16.11
N LEU A 163 6.22 -16.49 16.56
CA LEU A 163 6.74 -17.56 15.70
C LEU A 163 5.74 -18.70 15.50
N SER A 164 4.68 -18.77 16.33
CA SER A 164 3.65 -19.77 16.18
C SER A 164 2.73 -19.41 15.01
N SER A 165 2.63 -20.28 14.04
CA SER A 165 1.65 -20.22 12.97
C SER A 165 0.30 -20.77 13.45
N SER A 166 -0.34 -20.11 14.39
CA SER A 166 -1.73 -20.43 14.76
C SER A 166 -2.71 -19.56 14.00
#